data_89bb8b32c1911c623b6dcaf25a558267
#
_entry.id   89bb8b32c1911c623b6dcaf25a558267
#
_cell.length_a   1.000
_cell.length_b   1.000
_cell.length_c   1.000
_cell.angle_alpha   90.00
_cell.angle_beta   90.00
_cell.angle_gamma   90.00
#
_symmetry.space_group_name_H-M   'P 1'
#
loop_
_entity.id
_entity.type
_entity.pdbx_description
1 polymer ?
#
loop_
_entity_poly.entity_id
_entity_poly.type
_entity_poly.pdbx_seq_one_letter_code
_entity_poly.pdbx_strand_id
1 'polypeptide(L)'
;MAQQKSEDRVVPEGGVTPVERVGSSPGGQGKAVPVEETAVQLSLPIATAENPKGATRRRTRDRLGEIRAGAPKAIVKVGMAAPATMEEVAFRLTDALLKVASNKGAPGPDGQTIEALLEQWPSVLPGLQADLLAGRYQPGGIRRVFIPKAGGGQRGLGIPDVIDRVVQEATRQVLEPLWEPTFHPSSHGFRPGRSCHTAIAEAKQHVEDGYGWCVDLDLEKFFDRVCHQRLAAKLAQRVSDRRLLVLIGRMLKAKVVMPDGVVIANEQGVPQGGPLSPLLSNVVLDEFDHELDRRGHRFVRYADDAKVYVSSERAGRRVMAGLTAFIEGRLRLKVNQDKSAVARPEDRHFLGFRLRVIPQTGTVEVLLSERSKRNAMQKVRELTPRTWEAR
;
A
#
# COMPACT_ATOMS: atom_id res chain seq x y z
N MET A 1 15.01 -52.09 -25.84
CA MET A 1 13.94 -52.46 -26.75
C MET A 1 12.98 -51.31 -26.85
N ALA A 2 12.98 -50.73 -27.97
CA ALA A 2 12.06 -50.11 -28.89
C ALA A 2 11.56 -48.72 -28.42
N GLN A 3 11.99 -47.60 -28.97
CA GLN A 3 11.84 -47.01 -30.35
C GLN A 3 10.38 -46.87 -30.78
N GLN A 4 9.90 -45.62 -30.99
CA GLN A 4 9.69 -44.98 -32.27
C GLN A 4 8.89 -43.69 -32.04
N LYS A 5 9.36 -42.51 -32.47
CA LYS A 5 9.23 -41.76 -33.77
C LYS A 5 7.92 -40.96 -33.82
N SER A 6 8.05 -39.68 -33.76
CA SER A 6 7.96 -38.60 -34.79
C SER A 6 6.74 -38.62 -35.70
N GLU A 7 6.05 -37.49 -35.85
CA GLU A 7 5.69 -36.95 -37.17
C GLU A 7 5.28 -35.46 -37.10
N ASP A 8 5.87 -34.74 -38.03
CA ASP A 8 5.63 -33.34 -38.41
C ASP A 8 4.29 -33.12 -39.12
N ARG A 9 3.77 -31.89 -39.05
CA ARG A 9 3.03 -31.23 -40.14
C ARG A 9 2.96 -29.74 -39.85
N VAL A 10 3.77 -28.90 -40.48
CA VAL A 10 3.67 -28.20 -41.77
C VAL A 10 2.48 -27.23 -41.88
N VAL A 11 2.89 -25.99 -42.05
CA VAL A 11 2.24 -24.70 -42.38
C VAL A 11 1.36 -24.76 -43.63
N PRO A 12 0.42 -23.82 -43.87
CA PRO A 12 0.73 -22.90 -44.96
C PRO A 12 0.48 -21.40 -44.65
N GLU A 13 1.35 -20.65 -45.28
CA GLU A 13 1.29 -19.21 -45.54
C GLU A 13 0.20 -18.83 -46.53
N GLY A 14 -0.22 -17.58 -46.46
CA GLY A 14 -0.89 -16.82 -47.52
C GLY A 14 -1.12 -15.42 -46.97
N GLY A 15 -0.52 -14.40 -47.36
CA GLY A 15 -0.11 -13.88 -48.63
C GLY A 15 -1.10 -12.82 -49.11
N VAL A 16 -0.53 -11.63 -49.44
CA VAL A 16 -0.99 -10.61 -50.39
C VAL A 16 -1.53 -9.31 -49.81
N THR A 17 -0.74 -8.32 -49.77
CA THR A 17 -0.38 -7.13 -50.59
C THR A 17 -1.34 -5.93 -50.56
N PRO A 18 -0.80 -4.71 -50.84
CA PRO A 18 -1.29 -3.43 -50.32
C PRO A 18 -2.06 -2.64 -51.40
N VAL A 19 -2.82 -1.61 -50.94
CA VAL A 19 -3.38 -0.61 -51.87
C VAL A 19 -2.98 0.80 -51.41
N GLU A 20 -2.55 1.54 -52.41
CA GLU A 20 -1.93 2.82 -52.47
C GLU A 20 -2.83 4.03 -52.10
N ARG A 21 -2.12 5.04 -51.66
CA ARG A 21 -2.23 6.51 -51.80
C ARG A 21 -3.35 7.13 -52.66
N VAL A 22 -3.84 8.27 -52.20
CA VAL A 22 -4.03 9.57 -52.84
C VAL A 22 -4.54 10.51 -51.73
N GLY A 23 -4.13 11.71 -51.39
CA GLY A 23 -3.45 12.74 -52.05
C GLY A 23 -3.88 14.09 -51.41
N SER A 24 -2.90 14.97 -51.17
CA SER A 24 -2.89 16.45 -51.18
C SER A 24 -3.66 17.28 -50.14
N SER A 25 -2.83 18.10 -49.49
CA SER A 25 -2.99 19.35 -48.74
C SER A 25 -3.77 20.50 -49.49
N PRO A 26 -4.03 21.71 -48.94
CA PRO A 26 -3.11 22.53 -48.13
C PRO A 26 -3.73 23.45 -47.05
N GLY A 27 -2.91 23.93 -46.14
CA GLY A 27 -2.85 25.36 -45.77
C GLY A 27 -3.71 25.85 -44.59
N GLY A 28 -3.05 26.24 -43.50
CA GLY A 28 -3.63 27.07 -42.45
C GLY A 28 -2.61 27.34 -41.33
N GLN A 29 -1.87 28.44 -41.49
CA GLN A 29 -0.99 28.99 -40.46
C GLN A 29 -1.83 29.52 -39.28
N GLY A 30 -1.71 28.95 -38.10
CA GLY A 30 -2.23 29.50 -36.85
C GLY A 30 -1.09 29.60 -35.82
N LYS A 31 -0.77 30.85 -35.44
CA LYS A 31 0.26 31.21 -34.46
C LYS A 31 0.03 30.54 -33.13
N ALA A 32 1.08 29.90 -32.61
CA ALA A 32 1.12 29.36 -31.24
C ALA A 32 1.22 30.53 -30.24
N VAL A 33 0.29 30.54 -29.27
CA VAL A 33 0.33 31.39 -28.08
C VAL A 33 0.91 30.52 -26.96
N PRO A 34 1.87 30.99 -26.17
CA PRO A 34 2.43 30.19 -25.04
C PRO A 34 1.39 30.13 -23.93
N VAL A 35 1.00 28.91 -23.54
CA VAL A 35 0.18 28.68 -22.35
C VAL A 35 1.13 28.45 -21.18
N GLU A 36 1.15 29.39 -20.23
CA GLU A 36 1.77 29.24 -18.94
C GLU A 36 1.10 28.08 -18.18
N GLU A 37 1.88 27.04 -17.88
CA GLU A 37 1.46 25.91 -17.05
C GLU A 37 1.39 26.33 -15.59
N THR A 38 0.22 26.72 -15.13
CA THR A 38 -0.08 26.85 -13.69
C THR A 38 -0.30 25.45 -13.12
N ALA A 39 0.55 25.05 -12.18
CA ALA A 39 0.44 23.77 -11.49
C ALA A 39 -0.86 23.69 -10.67
N VAL A 40 -1.82 22.94 -11.16
CA VAL A 40 -3.07 22.63 -10.44
C VAL A 40 -2.82 21.44 -9.50
N GLN A 41 -2.86 21.72 -8.21
CA GLN A 41 -2.77 20.74 -7.15
C GLN A 41 -4.10 19.98 -7.03
N LEU A 42 -4.20 18.81 -7.68
CA LEU A 42 -5.37 17.92 -7.62
C LEU A 42 -5.24 16.94 -6.48
N SER A 43 -5.88 17.20 -5.35
CA SER A 43 -6.19 16.21 -4.34
C SER A 43 -7.36 15.34 -4.82
N LEU A 44 -7.08 14.09 -5.20
CA LEU A 44 -8.09 13.15 -5.65
C LEU A 44 -8.85 12.56 -4.46
N PRO A 45 -10.18 12.70 -4.37
CA PRO A 45 -10.97 11.93 -3.41
C PRO A 45 -11.06 10.47 -3.85
N ILE A 46 -10.85 9.57 -2.90
CA ILE A 46 -11.09 8.12 -3.06
C ILE A 46 -12.58 7.93 -3.38
N ALA A 47 -12.87 7.28 -4.50
CA ALA A 47 -14.23 7.01 -4.96
C ALA A 47 -15.04 6.28 -3.88
N THR A 48 -16.04 6.96 -3.33
CA THR A 48 -17.07 6.36 -2.47
C THR A 48 -18.21 5.88 -3.37
N ALA A 49 -18.56 4.60 -3.24
CA ALA A 49 -19.79 4.07 -3.79
C ALA A 49 -20.96 4.85 -3.19
N GLU A 50 -21.91 5.23 -4.02
CA GLU A 50 -23.13 5.96 -3.64
C GLU A 50 -23.94 5.16 -2.64
N ASN A 51 -24.26 5.78 -1.52
CA ASN A 51 -25.12 5.22 -0.50
C ASN A 51 -26.35 6.13 -0.35
N PRO A 52 -27.58 5.62 -0.55
CA PRO A 52 -28.78 6.43 -0.39
C PRO A 52 -29.11 6.62 1.08
N LYS A 53 -29.41 7.85 1.49
CA LYS A 53 -30.12 8.33 2.68
C LYS A 53 -29.31 9.21 3.63
N GLY A 54 -29.64 10.50 3.58
CA GLY A 54 -29.10 11.56 4.47
C GLY A 54 -29.42 11.38 5.96
N ALA A 55 -30.42 10.59 6.33
CA ALA A 55 -30.81 10.33 7.73
C ALA A 55 -29.76 9.47 8.49
N THR A 56 -29.15 8.48 7.83
CA THR A 56 -28.15 7.61 8.44
C THR A 56 -26.85 8.37 8.72
N ARG A 57 -26.45 9.29 7.82
CA ARG A 57 -25.23 10.12 7.99
C ARG A 57 -25.32 11.05 9.22
N ARG A 58 -26.50 11.60 9.52
CA ARG A 58 -26.71 12.49 10.68
C ARG A 58 -26.60 11.70 11.99
N ARG A 59 -27.27 10.54 12.10
CA ARG A 59 -27.19 9.67 13.30
C ARG A 59 -25.75 9.20 13.58
N THR A 60 -25.01 8.76 12.58
CA THR A 60 -23.62 8.33 12.75
C THR A 60 -22.74 9.49 13.22
N ARG A 61 -22.95 10.70 12.69
CA ARG A 61 -22.20 11.90 13.09
C ARG A 61 -22.48 12.31 14.54
N ASP A 62 -23.74 12.28 14.95
CA ASP A 62 -24.16 12.61 16.30
C ASP A 62 -23.60 11.59 17.31
N ARG A 63 -23.66 10.29 16.98
CA ARG A 63 -23.10 9.23 17.83
C ARG A 63 -21.58 9.29 17.95
N LEU A 64 -20.88 9.60 16.87
CA LEU A 64 -19.43 9.85 16.90
C LEU A 64 -19.08 11.03 17.83
N GLY A 65 -19.91 12.07 17.86
CA GLY A 65 -19.77 13.20 18.78
C GLY A 65 -19.90 12.79 20.26
N GLU A 66 -20.92 11.98 20.58
CA GLU A 66 -21.16 11.46 21.94
C GLU A 66 -20.02 10.56 22.42
N ILE A 67 -19.57 9.61 21.59
CA ILE A 67 -18.45 8.71 21.90
C ILE A 67 -17.17 9.51 22.11
N ARG A 68 -16.93 10.54 21.29
CA ARG A 68 -15.74 11.40 21.40
C ARG A 68 -15.76 12.25 22.69
N ALA A 69 -16.93 12.70 23.14
CA ALA A 69 -17.09 13.45 24.37
C ALA A 69 -16.85 12.59 25.62
N GLY A 70 -17.17 11.28 25.55
CA GLY A 70 -16.94 10.31 26.63
C GLY A 70 -15.56 9.64 26.62
N ALA A 71 -14.75 9.84 25.59
CA ALA A 71 -13.43 9.24 25.51
C ALA A 71 -12.46 9.85 26.53
N PRO A 72 -11.70 9.04 27.29
CA PRO A 72 -10.70 9.52 28.21
C PRO A 72 -9.61 10.28 27.43
N LYS A 73 -9.31 11.50 27.86
CA LYS A 73 -8.24 12.30 27.26
C LYS A 73 -6.90 11.67 27.57
N ALA A 74 -6.17 11.23 26.57
CA ALA A 74 -4.81 10.76 26.72
C ALA A 74 -3.93 11.92 27.24
N ILE A 75 -3.40 11.77 28.44
CA ILE A 75 -2.36 12.67 28.95
C ILE A 75 -1.07 12.28 28.26
N VAL A 76 -0.75 12.95 27.18
CA VAL A 76 0.54 12.79 26.50
C VAL A 76 1.61 13.40 27.41
N LYS A 77 2.28 12.57 28.21
CA LYS A 77 3.55 12.95 28.84
C LYS A 77 4.59 13.06 27.72
N VAL A 78 4.98 14.28 27.41
CA VAL A 78 6.07 14.58 26.50
C VAL A 78 7.36 14.03 27.14
N GLY A 79 7.99 13.00 26.52
CA GLY A 79 9.34 12.60 26.90
C GLY A 79 9.70 11.12 26.83
N MET A 80 8.76 10.20 26.96
CA MET A 80 9.02 8.77 26.76
C MET A 80 7.82 8.13 26.06
N ALA A 81 8.07 7.33 25.00
CA ALA A 81 7.02 6.50 24.41
C ALA A 81 6.40 5.62 25.52
N ALA A 82 5.07 5.61 25.63
CA ALA A 82 4.39 4.71 26.55
C ALA A 82 4.77 3.26 26.20
N PRO A 83 4.96 2.37 27.21
CA PRO A 83 5.30 0.99 26.94
C PRO A 83 4.20 0.33 26.11
N ALA A 84 4.58 -0.49 25.13
CA ALA A 84 3.62 -1.24 24.33
C ALA A 84 3.07 -2.40 25.17
N THR A 85 1.95 -2.16 25.82
CA THR A 85 1.27 -3.12 26.70
C THR A 85 -0.17 -3.36 26.27
N MET A 86 -0.77 -4.43 26.78
CA MET A 86 -2.17 -4.73 26.54
C MET A 86 -3.10 -3.71 27.21
N GLU A 87 -2.68 -3.13 28.34
CA GLU A 87 -3.39 -2.05 29.01
C GLU A 87 -3.51 -0.82 28.11
N GLU A 88 -2.42 -0.43 27.43
CA GLU A 88 -2.45 0.67 26.46
C GLU A 88 -3.35 0.37 25.26
N VAL A 89 -3.36 -0.87 24.77
CA VAL A 89 -4.29 -1.28 23.70
C VAL A 89 -5.74 -1.16 24.16
N ALA A 90 -6.07 -1.69 25.36
CA ALA A 90 -7.42 -1.62 25.92
C ALA A 90 -7.87 -0.17 26.16
N PHE A 91 -6.96 0.71 26.58
CA PHE A 91 -7.23 2.13 26.78
C PHE A 91 -7.57 2.86 25.46
N ARG A 92 -6.92 2.50 24.35
CA ARG A 92 -7.06 3.17 23.03
C ARG A 92 -8.24 2.70 22.18
N LEU A 93 -9.04 1.73 22.64
CA LEU A 93 -10.11 1.13 21.84
C LEU A 93 -11.13 2.15 21.33
N THR A 94 -11.52 3.12 22.16
CA THR A 94 -12.51 4.13 21.75
C THR A 94 -11.94 5.07 20.67
N ASP A 95 -10.71 5.54 20.82
CA ASP A 95 -10.03 6.36 19.79
C ASP A 95 -9.84 5.56 18.49
N ALA A 96 -9.51 4.29 18.62
CA ALA A 96 -9.39 3.38 17.49
C ALA A 96 -10.72 3.18 16.76
N LEU A 97 -11.83 3.03 17.49
CA LEU A 97 -13.17 2.96 16.89
C LEU A 97 -13.48 4.22 16.07
N LEU A 98 -13.24 5.41 16.63
CA LEU A 98 -13.45 6.68 15.94
C LEU A 98 -12.64 6.75 14.62
N LYS A 99 -11.39 6.28 14.66
CA LYS A 99 -10.53 6.21 13.49
C LYS A 99 -11.04 5.22 12.44
N VAL A 100 -11.45 4.01 12.86
CA VAL A 100 -12.03 3.00 11.96
C VAL A 100 -13.33 3.50 11.34
N ALA A 101 -14.19 4.15 12.13
CA ALA A 101 -15.44 4.71 11.66
C ALA A 101 -15.24 5.80 10.59
N SER A 102 -14.19 6.63 10.72
CA SER A 102 -13.88 7.66 9.73
C SER A 102 -13.55 7.09 8.33
N ASN A 103 -13.08 5.84 8.25
CA ASN A 103 -12.69 5.18 7.01
C ASN A 103 -13.86 4.54 6.24
N LYS A 104 -15.06 4.45 6.84
CA LYS A 104 -16.31 3.92 6.22
C LYS A 104 -16.11 2.57 5.51
N GLY A 105 -15.35 1.67 6.08
CA GLY A 105 -15.04 0.37 5.48
C GLY A 105 -16.22 -0.60 5.52
N ALA A 106 -16.29 -1.52 4.56
CA ALA A 106 -17.30 -2.57 4.48
C ALA A 106 -17.23 -3.56 5.67
N PRO A 107 -18.30 -4.28 6.03
CA PRO A 107 -18.32 -5.29 7.09
C PRO A 107 -17.43 -6.48 6.76
N GLY A 108 -16.97 -7.17 7.80
CA GLY A 108 -16.22 -8.42 7.71
C GLY A 108 -17.10 -9.65 7.42
N PRO A 109 -16.62 -10.86 7.75
CA PRO A 109 -17.42 -12.08 7.61
C PRO A 109 -18.65 -12.12 8.51
N ASP A 110 -18.60 -11.49 9.70
CA ASP A 110 -19.70 -11.42 10.67
C ASP A 110 -20.88 -10.55 10.21
N GLY A 111 -20.69 -9.77 9.14
CA GLY A 111 -21.69 -8.86 8.61
C GLY A 111 -21.97 -7.62 9.49
N GLN A 112 -21.28 -7.46 10.63
CA GLN A 112 -21.46 -6.30 11.51
C GLN A 112 -20.97 -5.02 10.80
N THR A 113 -21.83 -4.00 10.77
CA THR A 113 -21.47 -2.69 10.19
C THR A 113 -20.86 -1.79 11.25
N ILE A 114 -20.18 -0.72 10.79
CA ILE A 114 -19.61 0.30 11.67
C ILE A 114 -20.71 0.98 12.51
N GLU A 115 -21.85 1.27 11.87
CA GLU A 115 -23.01 1.90 12.53
C GLU A 115 -23.54 1.01 13.65
N ALA A 116 -23.72 -0.29 13.40
CA ALA A 116 -24.18 -1.24 14.40
C ALA A 116 -23.20 -1.34 15.59
N LEU A 117 -21.89 -1.38 15.31
CA LEU A 117 -20.89 -1.38 16.39
C LEU A 117 -20.89 -0.08 17.20
N LEU A 118 -21.07 1.08 16.56
CA LEU A 118 -21.17 2.37 17.26
C LEU A 118 -22.38 2.41 18.21
N GLU A 119 -23.52 1.86 17.81
CA GLU A 119 -24.72 1.77 18.66
C GLU A 119 -24.50 0.85 19.86
N GLN A 120 -23.79 -0.25 19.67
CA GLN A 120 -23.52 -1.26 20.71
C GLN A 120 -22.28 -0.94 21.56
N TRP A 121 -21.51 0.07 21.20
CA TRP A 121 -20.18 0.30 21.80
C TRP A 121 -20.17 0.38 23.33
N PRO A 122 -21.11 1.09 24.00
CA PRO A 122 -21.12 1.17 25.46
C PRO A 122 -21.26 -0.20 26.15
N SER A 123 -21.97 -1.16 25.51
CA SER A 123 -22.14 -2.50 26.05
C SER A 123 -21.01 -3.46 25.65
N VAL A 124 -20.40 -3.27 24.47
CA VAL A 124 -19.31 -4.11 23.95
C VAL A 124 -17.98 -3.79 24.60
N LEU A 125 -17.68 -2.50 24.84
CA LEU A 125 -16.37 -2.05 25.30
C LEU A 125 -15.89 -2.73 26.60
N PRO A 126 -16.67 -2.85 27.69
CA PRO A 126 -16.18 -3.46 28.93
C PRO A 126 -15.78 -4.92 28.75
N GLY A 127 -16.56 -5.70 28.01
CA GLY A 127 -16.27 -7.10 27.69
C GLY A 127 -15.02 -7.26 26.84
N LEU A 128 -14.88 -6.42 25.80
CA LEU A 128 -13.71 -6.40 24.93
C LEU A 128 -12.43 -6.06 25.71
N GLN A 129 -12.48 -5.07 26.59
CA GLN A 129 -11.35 -4.71 27.46
C GLN A 129 -10.96 -5.87 28.37
N ALA A 130 -11.95 -6.50 29.02
CA ALA A 130 -11.73 -7.62 29.92
C ALA A 130 -11.08 -8.82 29.18
N ASP A 131 -11.51 -9.13 27.97
CA ASP A 131 -10.96 -10.22 27.16
C ASP A 131 -9.54 -9.93 26.64
N LEU A 132 -9.25 -8.70 26.26
CA LEU A 132 -7.90 -8.27 25.88
C LEU A 132 -6.95 -8.36 27.09
N LEU A 133 -7.32 -7.77 28.22
CA LEU A 133 -6.50 -7.76 29.45
C LEU A 133 -6.22 -9.17 29.98
N ALA A 134 -7.20 -10.05 29.86
CA ALA A 134 -7.04 -11.49 30.21
C ALA A 134 -6.32 -12.31 29.12
N GLY A 135 -5.99 -11.71 27.97
CA GLY A 135 -5.37 -12.44 26.85
C GLY A 135 -6.30 -13.47 26.19
N ARG A 136 -7.61 -13.39 26.39
CA ARG A 136 -8.60 -14.33 25.83
C ARG A 136 -9.12 -13.93 24.46
N TYR A 137 -8.99 -12.66 24.07
CA TYR A 137 -9.53 -12.17 22.78
C TYR A 137 -9.06 -13.01 21.60
N GLN A 138 -10.00 -13.46 20.78
CA GLN A 138 -9.76 -14.22 19.54
C GLN A 138 -10.28 -13.40 18.36
N PRO A 139 -9.42 -13.00 17.41
CA PRO A 139 -9.87 -12.37 16.16
C PRO A 139 -10.81 -13.29 15.38
N GLY A 140 -11.80 -12.69 14.75
CA GLY A 140 -12.68 -13.37 13.82
C GLY A 140 -12.02 -13.72 12.48
N GLY A 141 -12.84 -13.99 11.48
CA GLY A 141 -12.38 -14.30 10.14
C GLY A 141 -12.04 -13.03 9.35
N ILE A 142 -11.42 -13.26 8.19
CA ILE A 142 -11.08 -12.20 7.23
C ILE A 142 -11.80 -12.51 5.92
N ARG A 143 -12.73 -11.65 5.50
CA ARG A 143 -13.44 -11.81 4.23
C ARG A 143 -12.53 -11.43 3.06
N ARG A 144 -12.32 -12.37 2.15
CA ARG A 144 -11.53 -12.14 0.93
C ARG A 144 -12.39 -11.49 -0.15
N VAL A 145 -11.88 -10.40 -0.71
CA VAL A 145 -12.48 -9.71 -1.85
C VAL A 145 -11.41 -9.51 -2.92
N PHE A 146 -11.73 -9.77 -4.18
CA PHE A 146 -10.81 -9.56 -5.29
C PHE A 146 -11.11 -8.25 -6.00
N ILE A 147 -10.08 -7.40 -6.13
CA ILE A 147 -10.15 -6.13 -6.85
C ILE A 147 -9.31 -6.22 -8.12
N PRO A 148 -9.82 -5.79 -9.29
CA PRO A 148 -9.04 -5.74 -10.52
C PRO A 148 -7.79 -4.87 -10.35
N LYS A 149 -6.64 -5.37 -10.82
CA LYS A 149 -5.42 -4.55 -10.94
C LYS A 149 -5.48 -3.77 -12.25
N ALA A 150 -5.05 -2.53 -12.24
CA ALA A 150 -5.02 -1.70 -13.46
C ALA A 150 -4.02 -2.16 -14.55
N GLY A 151 -3.20 -3.18 -14.28
CA GLY A 151 -2.29 -3.84 -15.24
C GLY A 151 -2.69 -5.28 -15.57
N GLY A 152 -3.96 -5.66 -15.29
CA GLY A 152 -4.44 -7.02 -15.42
C GLY A 152 -4.26 -7.87 -14.15
N GLY A 153 -5.07 -8.92 -14.01
CA GLY A 153 -5.11 -9.78 -12.83
C GLY A 153 -5.90 -9.16 -11.67
N GLN A 154 -5.88 -9.84 -10.53
CA GLN A 154 -6.65 -9.45 -9.34
C GLN A 154 -5.73 -9.24 -8.14
N ARG A 155 -6.14 -8.34 -7.23
CA ARG A 155 -5.56 -8.17 -5.90
C ARG A 155 -6.56 -8.67 -4.87
N GLY A 156 -6.14 -9.63 -4.04
CA GLY A 156 -6.96 -10.09 -2.92
C GLY A 156 -6.83 -9.09 -1.76
N LEU A 157 -7.94 -8.45 -1.39
CA LEU A 157 -8.06 -7.72 -0.13
C LEU A 157 -8.67 -8.62 0.93
N GLY A 158 -8.18 -8.50 2.16
CA GLY A 158 -8.78 -9.11 3.33
C GLY A 158 -9.53 -8.04 4.14
N ILE A 159 -10.79 -8.26 4.42
CA ILE A 159 -11.62 -7.38 5.22
C ILE A 159 -11.90 -8.07 6.56
N PRO A 160 -11.20 -7.72 7.65
CA PRO A 160 -11.49 -8.22 8.99
C PRO A 160 -12.82 -7.68 9.50
N ASP A 161 -13.39 -8.32 10.53
CA ASP A 161 -14.55 -7.82 11.24
C ASP A 161 -14.29 -6.39 11.77
N VAL A 162 -15.36 -5.61 11.93
CA VAL A 162 -15.22 -4.21 12.35
C VAL A 162 -14.53 -4.12 13.70
N ILE A 163 -14.90 -5.01 14.64
CA ILE A 163 -14.30 -5.07 15.98
C ILE A 163 -12.81 -5.42 15.90
N ASP A 164 -12.41 -6.33 15.02
CA ASP A 164 -11.00 -6.67 14.82
C ASP A 164 -10.20 -5.50 14.27
N ARG A 165 -10.80 -4.72 13.36
CA ARG A 165 -10.16 -3.50 12.85
C ARG A 165 -9.94 -2.48 13.97
N VAL A 166 -10.87 -2.39 14.93
CA VAL A 166 -10.70 -1.52 16.11
C VAL A 166 -9.53 -2.00 16.98
N VAL A 167 -9.45 -3.29 17.26
CA VAL A 167 -8.35 -3.87 18.05
C VAL A 167 -7.01 -3.74 17.31
N GLN A 168 -6.99 -3.96 15.99
CA GLN A 168 -5.80 -3.75 15.15
C GLN A 168 -5.35 -2.29 15.13
N GLU A 169 -6.28 -1.34 15.03
CA GLU A 169 -5.97 0.10 15.04
C GLU A 169 -5.44 0.53 16.41
N ALA A 170 -6.05 0.08 17.52
CA ALA A 170 -5.53 0.32 18.87
C ALA A 170 -4.11 -0.25 19.04
N THR A 171 -3.88 -1.49 18.56
CA THR A 171 -2.56 -2.11 18.55
C THR A 171 -1.56 -1.30 17.72
N ARG A 172 -1.94 -0.81 16.53
CA ARG A 172 -1.10 0.05 15.70
C ARG A 172 -0.70 1.32 16.42
N GLN A 173 -1.66 2.00 17.08
CA GLN A 173 -1.41 3.24 17.84
C GLN A 173 -0.44 3.04 19.01
N VAL A 174 -0.39 1.85 19.57
CA VAL A 174 0.54 1.48 20.65
C VAL A 174 1.93 1.16 20.10
N LEU A 175 1.99 0.47 18.96
CA LEU A 175 3.25 0.03 18.39
C LEU A 175 3.97 1.13 17.59
N GLU A 176 3.23 1.99 16.87
CA GLU A 176 3.80 2.99 15.97
C GLU A 176 4.85 3.90 16.64
N PRO A 177 4.64 4.44 17.86
CA PRO A 177 5.64 5.25 18.53
C PRO A 177 6.96 4.55 18.84
N LEU A 178 6.98 3.21 18.90
CA LEU A 178 8.19 2.43 19.14
C LEU A 178 9.05 2.25 17.90
N TRP A 179 8.40 2.20 16.71
CA TRP A 179 9.10 1.94 15.45
C TRP A 179 9.33 3.19 14.61
N GLU A 180 8.37 4.13 14.60
CA GLU A 180 8.44 5.32 13.75
C GLU A 180 9.76 6.10 13.87
N PRO A 181 10.33 6.34 15.09
CA PRO A 181 11.60 7.04 15.23
C PRO A 181 12.81 6.29 14.66
N THR A 182 12.68 4.98 14.42
CA THR A 182 13.78 4.12 13.97
C THR A 182 13.74 3.74 12.51
N PHE A 183 12.62 3.98 11.84
CA PHE A 183 12.53 3.75 10.40
C PHE A 183 13.44 4.71 9.63
N HIS A 184 14.10 4.17 8.61
CA HIS A 184 15.01 4.93 7.79
C HIS A 184 14.33 6.18 7.17
N PRO A 185 15.01 7.34 7.09
CA PRO A 185 14.47 8.56 6.47
C PRO A 185 13.97 8.36 5.04
N SER A 186 14.59 7.52 4.22
CA SER A 186 14.19 7.22 2.85
C SER A 186 13.03 6.21 2.73
N SER A 187 12.41 5.80 3.84
CA SER A 187 11.19 5.01 3.87
C SER A 187 9.98 5.93 4.05
N HIS A 188 9.05 5.96 3.08
CA HIS A 188 7.95 6.93 3.04
C HIS A 188 6.56 6.32 3.18
N GLY A 189 6.34 5.10 2.69
CA GLY A 189 5.02 4.48 2.67
C GLY A 189 4.47 4.18 4.06
N PHE A 190 3.18 4.48 4.27
CA PHE A 190 2.45 4.16 5.50
C PHE A 190 2.98 4.82 6.78
N ARG A 191 3.66 5.95 6.68
CA ARG A 191 4.26 6.66 7.81
C ARG A 191 3.61 8.02 8.02
N PRO A 192 3.47 8.47 9.29
CA PRO A 192 2.96 9.81 9.60
C PRO A 192 3.82 10.92 8.96
N GLY A 193 3.16 11.96 8.44
CA GLY A 193 3.85 13.11 7.84
C GLY A 193 4.58 12.84 6.52
N ARG A 194 4.49 11.62 5.97
CA ARG A 194 5.10 11.24 4.70
C ARG A 194 4.05 10.92 3.62
N SER A 195 4.42 11.09 2.37
CA SER A 195 3.52 10.93 1.22
C SER A 195 4.27 10.43 0.00
N CYS A 196 3.52 10.12 -1.07
CA CYS A 196 4.13 9.85 -2.38
C CYS A 196 4.95 11.04 -2.89
N HIS A 197 4.54 12.28 -2.59
CA HIS A 197 5.26 13.49 -3.01
C HIS A 197 6.61 13.62 -2.31
N THR A 198 6.70 13.31 -1.00
CA THR A 198 7.99 13.32 -0.28
C THR A 198 8.93 12.26 -0.84
N ALA A 199 8.42 11.08 -1.21
CA ALA A 199 9.20 10.04 -1.86
C ALA A 199 9.72 10.46 -3.25
N ILE A 200 8.86 11.11 -4.05
CA ILE A 200 9.25 11.60 -5.39
C ILE A 200 10.25 12.75 -5.29
N ALA A 201 10.11 13.65 -4.31
CA ALA A 201 11.07 14.73 -4.10
C ALA A 201 12.47 14.20 -3.77
N GLU A 202 12.59 13.19 -2.90
CA GLU A 202 13.85 12.53 -2.59
C GLU A 202 14.41 11.76 -3.80
N ALA A 203 13.56 11.04 -4.52
CA ALA A 203 13.94 10.37 -5.75
C ALA A 203 14.49 11.33 -6.81
N LYS A 204 13.84 12.49 -6.98
CA LYS A 204 14.31 13.58 -7.86
C LYS A 204 15.70 14.06 -7.44
N GLN A 205 15.91 14.31 -6.15
CA GLN A 205 17.21 14.76 -5.63
C GLN A 205 18.33 13.77 -5.95
N HIS A 206 18.10 12.47 -5.79
CA HIS A 206 19.11 11.46 -6.15
C HIS A 206 19.48 11.50 -7.62
N VAL A 207 18.52 11.74 -8.52
CA VAL A 207 18.79 11.87 -9.95
C VAL A 207 19.56 13.17 -10.25
N GLU A 208 19.22 14.28 -9.60
CA GLU A 208 19.92 15.58 -9.71
C GLU A 208 21.36 15.49 -9.17
N ASP A 209 21.60 14.66 -8.15
CA ASP A 209 22.93 14.36 -7.61
C ASP A 209 23.80 13.49 -8.56
N GLY A 210 23.30 13.15 -9.76
CA GLY A 210 24.03 12.41 -10.80
C GLY A 210 23.84 10.90 -10.79
N TYR A 211 22.92 10.36 -9.97
CA TYR A 211 22.59 8.92 -9.99
C TYR A 211 21.57 8.61 -11.09
N GLY A 212 22.01 8.63 -12.34
CA GLY A 212 21.17 8.55 -13.54
C GLY A 212 20.67 7.15 -13.90
N TRP A 213 20.79 6.14 -13.04
CA TRP A 213 20.25 4.81 -13.22
C TRP A 213 19.45 4.37 -11.99
N CYS A 214 18.38 3.63 -12.24
CA CYS A 214 17.48 3.15 -11.20
C CYS A 214 17.46 1.62 -11.20
N VAL A 215 17.70 1.03 -10.03
CA VAL A 215 17.41 -0.38 -9.73
C VAL A 215 16.01 -0.42 -9.15
N ASP A 216 15.08 -0.88 -9.95
CA ASP A 216 13.67 -1.02 -9.61
C ASP A 216 13.42 -2.42 -9.07
N LEU A 217 13.11 -2.54 -7.78
CA LEU A 217 12.88 -3.81 -7.09
C LEU A 217 11.39 -3.97 -6.79
N ASP A 218 10.78 -5.02 -7.37
CA ASP A 218 9.40 -5.47 -7.09
C ASP A 218 9.46 -6.76 -6.28
N LEU A 219 8.77 -6.80 -5.15
CA LEU A 219 8.68 -8.00 -4.31
C LEU A 219 7.47 -8.84 -4.71
N GLU A 220 7.71 -10.13 -5.01
CA GLU A 220 6.63 -11.04 -5.42
C GLU A 220 5.68 -11.34 -4.27
N LYS A 221 4.44 -10.84 -4.36
CA LYS A 221 3.39 -11.10 -3.36
C LYS A 221 3.87 -10.84 -1.92
N PHE A 222 4.53 -9.71 -1.71
CA PHE A 222 5.17 -9.37 -0.43
C PHE A 222 4.27 -9.66 0.78
N PHE A 223 3.06 -9.10 0.81
CA PHE A 223 2.14 -9.29 1.93
C PHE A 223 1.75 -10.75 2.17
N ASP A 224 1.71 -11.59 1.13
CA ASP A 224 1.35 -13.00 1.24
C ASP A 224 2.53 -13.89 1.68
N ARG A 225 3.78 -13.35 1.67
CA ARG A 225 5.01 -14.11 1.93
C ARG A 225 5.71 -13.77 3.23
N VAL A 226 5.18 -12.84 4.03
CA VAL A 226 5.78 -12.47 5.31
C VAL A 226 5.80 -13.66 6.27
N CYS A 227 6.98 -14.04 6.73
CA CYS A 227 7.15 -15.12 7.70
C CYS A 227 6.71 -14.65 9.10
N HIS A 228 5.67 -15.26 9.66
CA HIS A 228 5.11 -14.91 10.97
C HIS A 228 6.14 -15.05 12.10
N GLN A 229 6.97 -16.09 12.08
CA GLN A 229 7.97 -16.33 13.12
C GLN A 229 9.04 -15.22 13.14
N ARG A 230 9.52 -14.80 11.96
CA ARG A 230 10.51 -13.71 11.85
C ARG A 230 9.92 -12.37 12.31
N LEU A 231 8.70 -12.07 11.88
CA LEU A 231 8.00 -10.86 12.31
C LEU A 231 7.78 -10.87 13.82
N ALA A 232 7.32 -11.99 14.40
CA ALA A 232 7.13 -12.11 15.83
C ALA A 232 8.47 -11.95 16.61
N ALA A 233 9.55 -12.54 16.13
CA ALA A 233 10.89 -12.38 16.74
C ALA A 233 11.36 -10.91 16.70
N LYS A 234 11.07 -10.19 15.60
CA LYS A 234 11.40 -8.76 15.46
C LYS A 234 10.55 -7.88 16.40
N LEU A 235 9.26 -8.17 16.52
CA LEU A 235 8.38 -7.49 17.47
C LEU A 235 8.81 -7.71 18.92
N ALA A 236 9.21 -8.94 19.29
CA ALA A 236 9.66 -9.29 20.64
C ALA A 236 10.93 -8.57 21.09
N GLN A 237 11.70 -7.98 20.17
CA GLN A 237 12.88 -7.16 20.52
C GLN A 237 12.50 -5.85 21.22
N ARG A 238 11.28 -5.35 21.01
CA ARG A 238 10.81 -4.06 21.55
C ARG A 238 9.53 -4.14 22.35
N VAL A 239 8.77 -5.23 22.22
CA VAL A 239 7.54 -5.48 22.95
C VAL A 239 7.80 -6.57 23.98
N SER A 240 7.72 -6.22 25.27
CA SER A 240 7.90 -7.17 26.37
C SER A 240 6.59 -7.83 26.81
N ASP A 241 5.43 -7.22 26.51
CA ASP A 241 4.12 -7.79 26.88
C ASP A 241 3.80 -9.02 26.00
N ARG A 242 3.88 -10.19 26.62
CA ARG A 242 3.59 -11.48 25.96
C ARG A 242 2.15 -11.56 25.44
N ARG A 243 1.17 -10.95 26.14
CA ARG A 243 -0.25 -10.95 25.73
C ARG A 243 -0.40 -10.22 24.40
N LEU A 244 0.28 -9.07 24.25
CA LEU A 244 0.27 -8.28 23.02
C LEU A 244 0.93 -9.04 21.85
N LEU A 245 2.05 -9.70 22.08
CA LEU A 245 2.70 -10.54 21.05
C LEU A 245 1.80 -11.70 20.61
N VAL A 246 1.12 -12.36 21.58
CA VAL A 246 0.16 -13.44 21.29
C VAL A 246 -1.04 -12.89 20.50
N LEU A 247 -1.57 -11.73 20.86
CA LEU A 247 -2.67 -11.08 20.13
C LEU A 247 -2.28 -10.81 18.65
N ILE A 248 -1.12 -10.22 18.41
CA ILE A 248 -0.62 -9.98 17.05
C ILE A 248 -0.47 -11.31 16.30
N GLY A 249 0.06 -12.33 16.94
CA GLY A 249 0.16 -13.66 16.36
C GLY A 249 -1.19 -14.27 15.95
N ARG A 250 -2.23 -14.08 16.77
CA ARG A 250 -3.60 -14.51 16.46
C ARG A 250 -4.17 -13.73 15.27
N MET A 251 -3.95 -12.41 15.22
CA MET A 251 -4.38 -11.57 14.09
C MET A 251 -3.72 -12.01 12.78
N LEU A 252 -2.44 -12.32 12.79
CA LEU A 252 -1.71 -12.82 11.63
C LEU A 252 -2.23 -14.18 11.14
N LYS A 253 -2.67 -15.04 12.06
CA LYS A 253 -3.19 -16.39 11.79
C LYS A 253 -4.71 -16.43 11.57
N ALA A 254 -5.39 -15.29 11.61
CA ALA A 254 -6.83 -15.22 11.40
C ALA A 254 -7.22 -15.90 10.07
N LYS A 255 -8.26 -16.74 10.12
CA LYS A 255 -8.71 -17.52 8.95
C LYS A 255 -9.27 -16.62 7.87
N VAL A 256 -9.03 -16.97 6.62
CA VAL A 256 -9.53 -16.24 5.45
C VAL A 256 -10.77 -16.95 4.90
N VAL A 257 -11.88 -16.22 4.84
CA VAL A 257 -13.14 -16.67 4.24
C VAL A 257 -13.15 -16.22 2.77
N MET A 258 -13.12 -17.17 1.87
CA MET A 258 -13.14 -16.95 0.42
C MET A 258 -14.57 -16.60 -0.07
N PRO A 259 -14.73 -15.99 -1.26
CA PRO A 259 -16.04 -15.63 -1.80
C PRO A 259 -17.00 -16.81 -1.98
N ASP A 260 -16.49 -18.01 -2.16
CA ASP A 260 -17.22 -19.27 -2.26
C ASP A 260 -17.56 -19.90 -0.90
N GLY A 261 -17.21 -19.22 0.22
CA GLY A 261 -17.44 -19.70 1.58
C GLY A 261 -16.34 -20.62 2.13
N VAL A 262 -15.35 -21.01 1.34
CA VAL A 262 -14.23 -21.84 1.81
C VAL A 262 -13.40 -21.05 2.82
N VAL A 263 -13.06 -21.70 3.93
CA VAL A 263 -12.23 -21.12 5.01
C VAL A 263 -10.81 -21.66 4.92
N ILE A 264 -9.84 -20.76 4.71
CA ILE A 264 -8.44 -21.10 4.53
C ILE A 264 -7.64 -20.64 5.76
N ALA A 265 -6.75 -21.51 6.27
CA ALA A 265 -5.79 -21.14 7.31
C ALA A 265 -4.74 -20.16 6.74
N ASN A 266 -4.34 -19.17 7.55
CA ASN A 266 -3.30 -18.22 7.18
C ASN A 266 -2.00 -18.56 7.92
N GLU A 267 -1.12 -19.34 7.29
CA GLU A 267 0.13 -19.79 7.89
C GLU A 267 1.29 -18.80 7.70
N GLN A 268 1.19 -17.93 6.70
CA GLN A 268 2.17 -16.90 6.38
C GLN A 268 1.46 -15.68 5.79
N GLY A 269 2.16 -14.57 5.78
CA GLY A 269 1.65 -13.32 5.21
C GLY A 269 0.97 -12.41 6.23
N VAL A 270 0.77 -11.17 5.81
CA VAL A 270 0.04 -10.14 6.55
C VAL A 270 -1.20 -9.78 5.75
N PRO A 271 -2.41 -9.89 6.33
CA PRO A 271 -3.64 -9.63 5.61
C PRO A 271 -3.68 -8.21 5.02
N GLN A 272 -3.84 -8.09 3.69
CA GLN A 272 -3.99 -6.78 3.04
C GLN A 272 -5.38 -6.20 3.32
N GLY A 273 -5.45 -5.13 4.11
CA GLY A 273 -6.70 -4.41 4.39
C GLY A 273 -6.97 -4.14 5.87
N GLY A 274 -6.23 -4.78 6.78
CA GLY A 274 -6.28 -4.44 8.21
C GLY A 274 -5.45 -3.20 8.54
N PRO A 275 -5.84 -2.42 9.56
CA PRO A 275 -5.11 -1.20 9.98
C PRO A 275 -3.68 -1.43 10.47
N LEU A 276 -3.39 -2.61 11.00
CA LEU A 276 -2.07 -2.96 11.54
C LEU A 276 -1.06 -3.34 10.44
N SER A 277 -1.54 -3.88 9.31
CA SER A 277 -0.71 -4.45 8.25
C SER A 277 0.32 -3.47 7.65
N PRO A 278 0.01 -2.19 7.45
CA PRO A 278 0.98 -1.20 6.95
C PRO A 278 2.19 -1.02 7.87
N LEU A 279 1.98 -0.93 9.19
CA LEU A 279 3.06 -0.83 10.16
C LEU A 279 3.92 -2.10 10.16
N LEU A 280 3.29 -3.28 10.19
CA LEU A 280 4.01 -4.56 10.19
C LEU A 280 4.84 -4.74 8.92
N SER A 281 4.37 -4.25 7.77
CA SER A 281 5.15 -4.27 6.53
C SER A 281 6.43 -3.44 6.63
N ASN A 282 6.35 -2.24 7.23
CA ASN A 282 7.52 -1.42 7.48
C ASN A 282 8.47 -2.07 8.50
N VAL A 283 7.95 -2.70 9.56
CA VAL A 283 8.76 -3.46 10.53
C VAL A 283 9.55 -4.58 9.83
N VAL A 284 8.93 -5.31 8.89
CA VAL A 284 9.63 -6.35 8.11
C VAL A 284 10.73 -5.76 7.25
N LEU A 285 10.45 -4.68 6.51
CA LEU A 285 11.36 -4.09 5.52
C LEU A 285 12.40 -3.13 6.12
N ASP A 286 12.29 -2.79 7.39
CA ASP A 286 13.26 -1.96 8.11
C ASP A 286 14.71 -2.52 8.03
N GLU A 287 14.87 -3.85 8.11
CA GLU A 287 16.15 -4.53 7.94
C GLU A 287 16.73 -4.34 6.51
N PHE A 288 15.86 -4.24 5.52
CA PHE A 288 16.25 -3.96 4.15
C PHE A 288 16.72 -2.50 3.98
N ASP A 289 16.00 -1.55 4.57
CA ASP A 289 16.39 -0.14 4.52
C ASP A 289 17.76 0.10 5.17
N HIS A 290 17.97 -0.48 6.34
CA HIS A 290 19.26 -0.37 7.05
C HIS A 290 20.40 -1.08 6.30
N GLU A 291 20.12 -2.17 5.60
CA GLU A 291 21.12 -2.82 4.76
C GLU A 291 21.49 -1.98 3.53
N LEU A 292 20.52 -1.29 2.93
CA LEU A 292 20.78 -0.34 1.84
C LEU A 292 21.66 0.81 2.31
N ASP A 293 21.35 1.40 3.47
CA ASP A 293 22.13 2.46 4.08
C ASP A 293 23.56 1.99 4.45
N ARG A 294 23.68 0.84 5.09
CA ARG A 294 24.97 0.22 5.44
C ARG A 294 25.89 0.00 4.23
N ARG A 295 25.29 -0.28 3.06
CA ARG A 295 26.04 -0.40 1.79
C ARG A 295 26.30 0.94 1.11
N GLY A 296 25.81 2.05 1.67
CA GLY A 296 25.94 3.39 1.11
C GLY A 296 25.11 3.64 -0.14
N HIS A 297 24.00 2.91 -0.30
CA HIS A 297 23.11 3.07 -1.45
C HIS A 297 22.16 4.26 -1.26
N ARG A 298 21.98 5.04 -2.31
CA ARG A 298 20.92 6.05 -2.42
C ARG A 298 19.63 5.34 -2.82
N PHE A 299 18.58 5.46 -2.01
CA PHE A 299 17.33 4.75 -2.27
C PHE A 299 16.10 5.52 -1.77
N VAL A 300 14.96 5.15 -2.27
CA VAL A 300 13.65 5.59 -1.77
C VAL A 300 12.74 4.37 -1.74
N ARG A 301 12.07 4.14 -0.63
CA ARG A 301 11.09 3.07 -0.50
C ARG A 301 9.71 3.62 -0.15
N TYR A 302 8.69 3.12 -0.82
CA TYR A 302 7.29 3.36 -0.50
C TYR A 302 6.54 2.03 -0.35
N ALA A 303 6.28 1.61 0.88
CA ALA A 303 5.78 0.26 1.18
C ALA A 303 6.74 -0.82 0.65
N ASP A 304 6.27 -1.69 -0.25
CA ASP A 304 7.05 -2.75 -0.92
C ASP A 304 7.72 -2.31 -2.23
N ASP A 305 7.46 -1.08 -2.70
CA ASP A 305 8.07 -0.50 -3.91
C ASP A 305 9.38 0.23 -3.54
N ALA A 306 10.52 -0.32 -3.94
CA ALA A 306 11.84 0.22 -3.62
C ALA A 306 12.62 0.58 -4.89
N LYS A 307 13.18 1.80 -4.91
CA LYS A 307 14.03 2.31 -5.98
C LYS A 307 15.42 2.62 -5.42
N VAL A 308 16.47 2.04 -5.99
CA VAL A 308 17.85 2.33 -5.63
C VAL A 308 18.53 3.05 -6.79
N TYR A 309 19.15 4.18 -6.52
CA TYR A 309 19.76 5.04 -7.53
C TYR A 309 21.27 4.83 -7.59
N VAL A 310 21.80 4.68 -8.79
CA VAL A 310 23.23 4.38 -9.05
C VAL A 310 23.75 5.18 -10.24
N SER A 311 25.06 5.34 -10.32
CA SER A 311 25.71 6.17 -11.36
C SER A 311 25.82 5.47 -12.73
N SER A 312 25.73 4.13 -12.79
CA SER A 312 25.89 3.40 -14.05
C SER A 312 25.04 2.13 -14.08
N GLU A 313 24.72 1.66 -15.29
CA GLU A 313 24.00 0.40 -15.48
C GLU A 313 24.76 -0.80 -14.89
N ARG A 314 26.09 -0.84 -15.09
CA ARG A 314 26.96 -1.89 -14.54
C ARG A 314 26.87 -1.94 -13.01
N ALA A 315 26.88 -0.77 -12.34
CA ALA A 315 26.67 -0.69 -10.90
C ALA A 315 25.28 -1.18 -10.52
N GLY A 316 24.25 -0.78 -11.26
CA GLY A 316 22.87 -1.21 -11.04
C GLY A 316 22.72 -2.72 -11.12
N ARG A 317 23.30 -3.38 -12.11
CA ARG A 317 23.24 -4.84 -12.24
C ARG A 317 23.90 -5.57 -11.05
N ARG A 318 25.04 -5.06 -10.54
CA ARG A 318 25.68 -5.61 -9.33
C ARG A 318 24.83 -5.41 -8.09
N VAL A 319 24.26 -4.21 -7.94
CA VAL A 319 23.37 -3.88 -6.83
C VAL A 319 22.13 -4.76 -6.86
N MET A 320 21.48 -4.92 -8.01
CA MET A 320 20.31 -5.82 -8.19
C MET A 320 20.66 -7.24 -7.72
N ALA A 321 21.74 -7.83 -8.19
CA ALA A 321 22.15 -9.18 -7.82
C ALA A 321 22.40 -9.30 -6.30
N GLY A 322 23.11 -8.35 -5.71
CA GLY A 322 23.42 -8.35 -4.28
C GLY A 322 22.19 -8.14 -3.40
N LEU A 323 21.24 -7.32 -3.82
CA LEU A 323 19.99 -7.09 -3.09
C LEU A 323 19.03 -8.26 -3.24
N THR A 324 18.95 -8.89 -4.41
CA THR A 324 18.18 -10.13 -4.61
C THR A 324 18.68 -11.22 -3.65
N ALA A 325 19.98 -11.45 -3.60
CA ALA A 325 20.56 -12.43 -2.68
C ALA A 325 20.27 -12.12 -1.21
N PHE A 326 20.28 -10.85 -0.81
CA PHE A 326 19.91 -10.43 0.55
C PHE A 326 18.43 -10.67 0.85
N ILE A 327 17.55 -10.23 -0.04
CA ILE A 327 16.09 -10.35 0.10
C ILE A 327 15.68 -11.82 0.21
N GLU A 328 16.19 -12.67 -0.68
CA GLU A 328 15.81 -14.08 -0.73
C GLU A 328 16.51 -14.89 0.36
N GLY A 329 17.79 -14.65 0.60
CA GLY A 329 18.57 -15.38 1.61
C GLY A 329 18.26 -14.92 3.05
N ARG A 330 18.28 -13.63 3.31
CA ARG A 330 18.15 -13.05 4.65
C ARG A 330 16.70 -12.76 5.04
N LEU A 331 15.92 -12.08 4.18
CA LEU A 331 14.55 -11.72 4.52
C LEU A 331 13.54 -12.86 4.27
N ARG A 332 13.92 -13.86 3.47
CA ARG A 332 13.03 -14.97 3.05
C ARG A 332 11.82 -14.46 2.25
N LEU A 333 12.01 -13.35 1.54
CA LEU A 333 11.07 -12.79 0.57
C LEU A 333 11.54 -13.19 -0.84
N LYS A 334 10.71 -12.95 -1.86
CA LYS A 334 11.06 -13.26 -3.24
C LYS A 334 11.02 -12.01 -4.11
N VAL A 335 12.06 -11.82 -4.92
CA VAL A 335 12.11 -10.75 -5.91
C VAL A 335 11.36 -11.20 -7.18
N ASN A 336 10.49 -10.35 -7.69
CA ASN A 336 9.81 -10.57 -8.97
C ASN A 336 10.76 -10.22 -10.12
N GLN A 337 11.37 -11.25 -10.72
CA GLN A 337 12.38 -11.09 -11.79
C GLN A 337 11.80 -10.41 -13.05
N ASP A 338 10.53 -10.67 -13.36
CA ASP A 338 9.89 -10.14 -14.59
C ASP A 338 9.59 -8.64 -14.49
N LYS A 339 9.41 -8.12 -13.28
CA LYS A 339 9.07 -6.71 -13.04
C LYS A 339 10.24 -5.89 -12.57
N SER A 340 11.21 -6.52 -11.90
CA SER A 340 12.41 -5.84 -11.43
C SER A 340 13.34 -5.54 -12.61
N ALA A 341 13.93 -4.35 -12.64
CA ALA A 341 14.81 -3.96 -13.75
C ALA A 341 15.84 -2.92 -13.31
N VAL A 342 16.93 -2.86 -14.07
CA VAL A 342 17.89 -1.75 -14.04
C VAL A 342 17.67 -0.92 -15.29
N ALA A 343 17.25 0.33 -15.14
CA ALA A 343 16.91 1.20 -16.26
C ALA A 343 17.14 2.68 -15.92
N ARG A 344 16.92 3.55 -16.89
CA ARG A 344 16.88 4.99 -16.65
C ARG A 344 15.63 5.36 -15.84
N PRO A 345 15.66 6.38 -14.96
CA PRO A 345 14.50 6.82 -14.19
C PRO A 345 13.29 7.21 -15.06
N GLU A 346 13.54 7.72 -16.26
CA GLU A 346 12.51 8.08 -17.25
C GLU A 346 11.76 6.88 -17.83
N ASP A 347 12.38 5.70 -17.86
CA ASP A 347 11.79 4.46 -18.38
C ASP A 347 10.97 3.72 -17.30
N ARG A 348 11.08 4.15 -16.05
CA ARG A 348 10.39 3.54 -14.91
C ARG A 348 9.43 4.52 -14.27
N HIS A 349 8.29 4.02 -13.88
CA HIS A 349 7.34 4.81 -13.08
C HIS A 349 7.50 4.49 -11.60
N PHE A 350 7.34 5.52 -10.77
CA PHE A 350 7.32 5.40 -9.32
C PHE A 350 6.13 6.19 -8.78
N LEU A 351 5.23 5.54 -8.07
CA LEU A 351 4.05 6.15 -7.43
C LEU A 351 3.16 6.98 -8.39
N GLY A 352 3.13 6.58 -9.66
CA GLY A 352 2.35 7.29 -10.68
C GLY A 352 3.09 8.40 -11.41
N PHE A 353 4.39 8.61 -11.11
CA PHE A 353 5.26 9.61 -11.74
C PHE A 353 6.42 8.97 -12.49
N ARG A 354 7.08 9.76 -13.33
CA ARG A 354 8.36 9.49 -13.99
C ARG A 354 9.30 10.67 -13.77
N LEU A 355 10.58 10.39 -13.67
CA LEU A 355 11.62 11.43 -13.56
C LEU A 355 12.36 11.52 -14.90
N ARG A 356 12.37 12.70 -15.52
CA ARG A 356 13.04 12.95 -16.80
C ARG A 356 14.16 13.95 -16.61
N VAL A 357 15.38 13.59 -17.01
CA VAL A 357 16.51 14.52 -17.05
C VAL A 357 16.41 15.34 -18.33
N ILE A 358 16.47 16.67 -18.22
CA ILE A 358 16.56 17.58 -19.35
C ILE A 358 18.03 17.69 -19.75
N PRO A 359 18.46 17.18 -20.94
CA PRO A 359 19.89 17.12 -21.28
C PRO A 359 20.57 18.49 -21.34
N GLN A 360 19.84 19.54 -21.68
CA GLN A 360 20.38 20.89 -21.87
C GLN A 360 20.73 21.59 -20.55
N THR A 361 19.97 21.30 -19.49
CA THR A 361 20.09 21.99 -18.20
C THR A 361 20.56 21.07 -17.08
N GLY A 362 20.47 19.75 -17.28
CA GLY A 362 20.70 18.76 -16.24
C GLY A 362 19.60 18.71 -15.16
N THR A 363 18.55 19.54 -15.30
CA THR A 363 17.43 19.56 -14.34
C THR A 363 16.53 18.35 -14.52
N VAL A 364 15.90 17.93 -13.42
CA VAL A 364 14.99 16.78 -13.40
C VAL A 364 13.54 17.23 -13.31
N GLU A 365 12.77 16.87 -14.31
CA GLU A 365 11.31 17.10 -14.34
C GLU A 365 10.57 15.90 -13.72
N VAL A 366 9.54 16.22 -12.95
CA VAL A 366 8.58 15.23 -12.43
C VAL A 366 7.35 15.21 -13.33
N LEU A 367 7.17 14.15 -14.08
CA LEU A 367 6.08 13.97 -15.03
C LEU A 367 5.09 12.91 -14.53
N LEU A 368 3.80 13.08 -14.82
CA LEU A 368 2.85 11.99 -14.63
C LEU A 368 3.20 10.80 -15.54
N SER A 369 3.11 9.60 -15.02
CA SER A 369 3.24 8.39 -15.83
C SER A 369 2.12 8.34 -16.89
N GLU A 370 2.36 7.71 -18.03
CA GLU A 370 1.35 7.59 -19.10
C GLU A 370 0.05 6.92 -18.60
N ARG A 371 0.17 6.02 -17.66
CA ARG A 371 -0.98 5.39 -16.99
C ARG A 371 -1.76 6.40 -16.15
N SER A 372 -1.07 7.22 -15.35
CA SER A 372 -1.71 8.26 -14.53
C SER A 372 -2.40 9.30 -15.38
N LYS A 373 -1.78 9.72 -16.50
CA LYS A 373 -2.39 10.63 -17.49
C LYS A 373 -3.67 10.03 -18.07
N ARG A 374 -3.63 8.78 -18.54
CA ARG A 374 -4.81 8.11 -19.11
C ARG A 374 -5.95 8.02 -18.09
N ASN A 375 -5.65 7.63 -16.85
CA ASN A 375 -6.66 7.54 -15.80
C ASN A 375 -7.28 8.92 -15.48
N ALA A 376 -6.46 9.96 -15.40
CA ALA A 376 -6.93 11.33 -15.18
C ALA A 376 -7.83 11.80 -16.33
N MET A 377 -7.40 11.59 -17.59
CA MET A 377 -8.20 11.95 -18.78
C MET A 377 -9.51 11.17 -18.84
N GLN A 378 -9.49 9.87 -18.50
CA GLN A 378 -10.72 9.09 -18.44
C GLN A 378 -11.66 9.66 -17.38
N LYS A 379 -11.16 9.98 -16.19
CA LYS A 379 -11.99 10.55 -15.12
C LYS A 379 -12.57 11.91 -15.48
N VAL A 380 -11.79 12.75 -16.14
CA VAL A 380 -12.29 14.03 -16.67
C VAL A 380 -13.44 13.78 -17.67
N ARG A 381 -13.27 12.85 -18.62
CA ARG A 381 -14.33 12.51 -19.60
C ARG A 381 -15.60 12.00 -18.93
N GLU A 382 -15.49 11.18 -17.88
CA GLU A 382 -16.62 10.68 -17.10
C GLU A 382 -17.36 11.80 -16.37
N LEU A 383 -16.64 12.83 -15.88
CA LEU A 383 -17.21 13.96 -15.16
C LEU A 383 -17.72 15.08 -16.07
N THR A 384 -17.27 15.13 -17.34
CA THR A 384 -17.65 16.12 -18.34
C THR A 384 -18.21 15.45 -19.60
N PRO A 385 -19.35 14.74 -19.51
CA PRO A 385 -19.98 14.15 -20.69
C PRO A 385 -20.39 15.24 -21.68
N ARG A 386 -20.22 14.97 -22.99
CA ARG A 386 -20.58 15.93 -24.07
C ARG A 386 -22.06 16.28 -24.09
N THR A 387 -22.90 15.44 -23.50
CA THR A 387 -24.34 15.64 -23.35
C THR A 387 -24.65 16.04 -21.91
N TRP A 388 -24.25 17.25 -21.52
CA TRP A 388 -24.77 17.87 -20.31
C TRP A 388 -26.13 18.48 -20.65
N GLU A 389 -27.18 17.73 -20.49
CA GLU A 389 -28.50 18.30 -20.27
C GLU A 389 -28.52 18.84 -18.84
N ALA A 390 -28.68 20.14 -18.70
CA ALA A 390 -28.87 20.79 -17.42
C ALA A 390 -30.11 20.18 -16.76
N ARG A 391 -29.91 19.45 -15.64
CA ARG A 391 -30.95 19.06 -14.73
C ARG A 391 -31.06 20.07 -13.60
#